data_d8af5ff00027ce3562cc5c6e3fc73b71
#
_entry.id   d8af5ff00027ce3562cc5c6e3fc73b71
#
_cell.length_a   1.000
_cell.length_b   1.000
_cell.length_c   1.000
_cell.angle_alpha   90.00
_cell.angle_beta   90.00
_cell.angle_gamma   90.00
#
_symmetry.space_group_name_H-M   'P 1'
#
loop_
_entity.id
_entity.type
_entity.pdbx_description
1 polymer ?
#
loop_
_entity_poly.entity_id
_entity_poly.type
_entity_poly.pdbx_seq_one_letter_code
_entity_poly.pdbx_strand_id
1 'polypeptide(L)'
;MVDAETSNMLLYILLLAALALGWWLGRKSYSVSDGTGRKKKRFAPDRDYFAGLNYLLNDEPDDAIDIFIESLDINSGTLDTYMALGTLLRRRGKVDRSITVYQDLLGESGFTKVEYSEIKLNLVQSYIAAGLLDRAEYLLTELRLEKGSVKIRALELSANVYQREKDWLEGVSALTELLKFCPSPERGGYQNLASHFYCELAEEEIVNEHLSRAQECLRQALAMDKHNSRVSMLFGNLEMLMGNYKEAIKNYLRVKKQDPDFLADVFNPLVECYEKTGKKGELQKFIDSTMAEETDTSVLIALARYLERERGQEQARKYLLGKLAQNPSLRLLMQSISLDAMASETQNEHKLFLQVLKENLENKAQYQCSNCGFELKNLLWHCPSCLRWGTVKHVRGMLG
;
A
#
# COMPACT_ATOMS: atom_id res chain seq x y z
N MET A 1 -50.22 47.93 53.42
CA MET A 1 -50.34 46.51 52.92
C MET A 1 -51.07 46.43 51.55
N VAL A 2 -51.31 47.53 50.86
CA VAL A 2 -52.05 47.57 49.58
C VAL A 2 -51.09 47.57 48.38
N ASP A 3 -49.83 47.94 48.55
CA ASP A 3 -48.87 48.11 47.44
C ASP A 3 -48.15 46.82 46.97
N ALA A 4 -48.15 45.76 47.80
CA ALA A 4 -47.51 44.48 47.43
C ALA A 4 -48.39 43.61 46.52
N GLU A 5 -49.71 43.66 46.69
CA GLU A 5 -50.64 42.86 45.86
C GLU A 5 -50.76 43.44 44.46
N THR A 6 -50.76 44.75 44.33
CA THR A 6 -50.83 45.43 43.00
C THR A 6 -49.55 45.24 42.21
N SER A 7 -48.37 45.18 42.86
CA SER A 7 -47.09 44.91 42.23
C SER A 7 -47.01 43.48 41.70
N ASN A 8 -47.49 42.49 42.44
CA ASN A 8 -47.53 41.08 41.99
C ASN A 8 -48.53 40.87 40.86
N MET A 9 -49.69 41.53 40.86
CA MET A 9 -50.65 41.47 39.80
C MET A 9 -50.13 42.04 38.47
N LEU A 10 -49.35 43.12 38.55
CA LEU A 10 -48.69 43.73 37.40
C LEU A 10 -47.62 42.83 36.80
N LEU A 11 -46.90 42.10 37.65
CA LEU A 11 -45.87 41.12 37.25
C LEU A 11 -46.49 39.93 36.51
N TYR A 12 -47.63 39.42 36.97
CA TYR A 12 -48.36 38.32 36.27
C TYR A 12 -48.93 38.78 34.94
N ILE A 13 -49.41 40.01 34.82
CA ILE A 13 -49.91 40.56 33.55
C ILE A 13 -48.75 40.71 32.55
N LEU A 14 -47.58 41.16 32.96
CA LEU A 14 -46.39 41.27 32.12
C LEU A 14 -45.90 39.89 31.65
N LEU A 15 -45.93 38.87 32.51
CA LEU A 15 -45.57 37.52 32.18
C LEU A 15 -46.49 36.90 31.13
N LEU A 16 -47.81 37.10 31.31
CA LEU A 16 -48.83 36.63 30.33
C LEU A 16 -48.68 37.36 28.98
N ALA A 17 -48.42 38.65 29.01
CA ALA A 17 -48.18 39.46 27.81
C ALA A 17 -46.88 39.00 27.05
N ALA A 18 -45.82 38.68 27.79
CA ALA A 18 -44.59 38.15 27.20
C ALA A 18 -44.78 36.75 26.57
N LEU A 19 -45.55 35.86 27.22
CA LEU A 19 -45.92 34.54 26.66
C LEU A 19 -46.78 34.69 25.43
N ALA A 20 -47.77 35.57 25.42
CA ALA A 20 -48.63 35.83 24.27
C ALA A 20 -47.86 36.43 23.09
N LEU A 21 -46.93 37.35 23.36
CA LEU A 21 -46.04 37.96 22.36
C LEU A 21 -45.05 36.88 21.80
N GLY A 22 -44.48 36.08 22.66
CA GLY A 22 -43.62 34.96 22.25
C GLY A 22 -44.31 33.94 21.36
N TRP A 23 -45.54 33.56 21.74
CA TRP A 23 -46.38 32.68 20.93
C TRP A 23 -46.80 33.31 19.59
N TRP A 24 -47.14 34.61 19.57
CA TRP A 24 -47.51 35.31 18.36
C TRP A 24 -46.34 35.52 17.40
N LEU A 25 -45.15 35.87 17.92
CA LEU A 25 -43.92 36.00 17.16
C LEU A 25 -43.44 34.62 16.64
N GLY A 26 -43.54 33.57 17.44
CA GLY A 26 -43.22 32.21 17.02
C GLY A 26 -44.13 31.71 15.89
N ARG A 27 -45.43 32.02 15.98
CA ARG A 27 -46.39 31.65 14.93
C ARG A 27 -46.18 32.47 13.65
N LYS A 28 -45.79 33.75 13.73
CA LYS A 28 -45.48 34.58 12.58
C LYS A 28 -44.12 34.21 11.93
N SER A 29 -43.14 33.83 12.71
CA SER A 29 -41.85 33.28 12.19
C SER A 29 -42.02 31.96 11.45
N TYR A 30 -42.98 31.11 11.84
CA TYR A 30 -43.28 29.88 11.16
C TYR A 30 -44.03 30.06 9.82
N SER A 31 -44.62 31.24 9.59
CA SER A 31 -45.42 31.55 8.42
C SER A 31 -44.66 32.34 7.32
N VAL A 32 -43.41 32.74 7.53
CA VAL A 32 -42.65 33.59 6.57
C VAL A 32 -41.62 32.77 5.76
N SER A 33 -41.62 31.44 5.84
CA SER A 33 -40.70 30.60 5.03
C SER A 33 -41.46 29.74 4.00
N ASP A 34 -42.42 30.33 3.25
CA ASP A 34 -42.96 29.62 2.09
C ASP A 34 -43.18 30.58 0.91
N GLY A 35 -42.10 31.00 0.29
CA GLY A 35 -42.09 31.90 -0.85
C GLY A 35 -41.08 31.54 -1.94
N THR A 36 -40.79 30.24 -2.16
CA THR A 36 -40.27 29.72 -3.43
C THR A 36 -40.69 28.25 -3.55
N GLY A 37 -41.64 27.99 -4.43
CA GLY A 37 -42.27 26.70 -4.61
C GLY A 37 -41.32 25.59 -5.11
N ARG A 38 -40.60 25.00 -4.22
CA ARG A 38 -40.14 23.61 -4.28
C ARG A 38 -40.65 22.91 -3.04
N LYS A 39 -41.77 22.20 -3.19
CA LYS A 39 -42.21 21.23 -2.20
C LYS A 39 -41.03 20.24 -1.98
N LYS A 40 -40.21 20.45 -0.96
CA LYS A 40 -39.43 19.37 -0.38
C LYS A 40 -40.47 18.32 0.07
N LYS A 41 -40.70 17.26 -0.76
CA LYS A 41 -41.33 16.05 -0.26
C LYS A 41 -40.57 15.66 0.98
N ARG A 42 -41.14 15.84 2.17
CA ARG A 42 -40.63 15.24 3.39
C ARG A 42 -40.55 13.75 3.10
N PHE A 43 -39.38 13.20 3.07
CA PHE A 43 -39.14 11.78 3.01
C PHE A 43 -39.78 11.19 4.28
N ALA A 44 -40.99 10.66 4.14
CA ALA A 44 -41.54 9.73 5.11
C ALA A 44 -40.88 8.40 4.74
N PRO A 45 -39.98 7.84 5.57
CA PRO A 45 -39.37 6.58 5.25
C PRO A 45 -40.48 5.53 5.09
N ASP A 46 -40.51 4.90 3.92
CA ASP A 46 -41.50 3.90 3.55
C ASP A 46 -41.32 2.65 4.44
N ARG A 47 -42.37 1.86 4.59
CA ARG A 47 -42.37 0.62 5.38
C ARG A 47 -41.21 -0.29 4.98
N ASP A 48 -40.84 -0.29 3.72
CA ASP A 48 -39.77 -1.09 3.15
C ASP A 48 -38.34 -0.58 3.56
N TYR A 49 -38.19 0.74 3.76
CA TYR A 49 -36.98 1.29 4.35
C TYR A 49 -36.71 0.74 5.76
N PHE A 50 -37.76 0.67 6.60
CA PHE A 50 -37.63 0.09 7.94
C PHE A 50 -37.45 -1.43 7.89
N ALA A 51 -38.00 -2.13 6.91
CA ALA A 51 -37.79 -3.55 6.70
C ALA A 51 -36.32 -3.82 6.31
N GLY A 52 -35.76 -3.06 5.38
CA GLY A 52 -34.32 -3.13 5.02
C GLY A 52 -33.40 -2.85 6.19
N LEU A 53 -33.73 -1.83 7.01
CA LEU A 53 -32.97 -1.53 8.22
C LEU A 53 -33.04 -2.68 9.25
N ASN A 54 -34.16 -3.34 9.37
CA ASN A 54 -34.36 -4.48 10.27
C ASN A 54 -33.52 -5.69 9.85
N TYR A 55 -33.43 -5.97 8.55
CA TYR A 55 -32.53 -7.00 8.01
C TYR A 55 -31.05 -6.68 8.27
N LEU A 56 -30.64 -5.40 8.15
CA LEU A 56 -29.29 -4.98 8.51
C LEU A 56 -28.97 -5.21 10.00
N LEU A 57 -29.95 -4.98 10.88
CA LEU A 57 -29.81 -5.18 12.33
C LEU A 57 -29.77 -6.67 12.71
N ASN A 58 -30.37 -7.54 11.89
CA ASN A 58 -30.39 -8.98 12.09
C ASN A 58 -29.24 -9.74 11.43
N ASP A 59 -28.19 -9.02 10.95
CA ASP A 59 -27.06 -9.60 10.21
C ASP A 59 -27.47 -10.32 8.90
N GLU A 60 -28.59 -9.95 8.31
CA GLU A 60 -29.10 -10.41 7.00
C GLU A 60 -28.99 -9.29 5.93
N PRO A 61 -27.76 -8.82 5.64
CA PRO A 61 -27.60 -7.64 4.80
C PRO A 61 -27.89 -7.88 3.33
N ASP A 62 -27.96 -9.13 2.89
CA ASP A 62 -28.29 -9.46 1.50
C ASP A 62 -29.77 -9.20 1.21
N ASP A 63 -30.65 -9.59 2.14
CA ASP A 63 -32.09 -9.34 2.05
C ASP A 63 -32.41 -7.85 2.24
N ALA A 64 -31.66 -7.16 3.11
CA ALA A 64 -31.72 -5.71 3.24
C ALA A 64 -31.43 -4.98 1.93
N ILE A 65 -30.37 -5.43 1.22
CA ILE A 65 -29.94 -4.86 -0.06
C ILE A 65 -31.04 -5.04 -1.13
N ASP A 66 -31.65 -6.21 -1.20
CA ASP A 66 -32.70 -6.50 -2.18
C ASP A 66 -33.94 -5.61 -1.97
N ILE A 67 -34.35 -5.46 -0.73
CA ILE A 67 -35.47 -4.55 -0.38
C ILE A 67 -35.10 -3.09 -0.70
N PHE A 68 -33.90 -2.63 -0.40
CA PHE A 68 -33.52 -1.25 -0.72
C PHE A 68 -33.46 -0.99 -2.23
N ILE A 69 -33.05 -1.96 -3.05
CA ILE A 69 -33.04 -1.83 -4.51
C ILE A 69 -34.47 -1.81 -5.06
N GLU A 70 -35.39 -2.62 -4.52
CA GLU A 70 -36.78 -2.73 -5.01
C GLU A 70 -37.69 -1.59 -4.55
N SER A 71 -37.42 -1.00 -3.37
CA SER A 71 -38.34 -0.08 -2.72
C SER A 71 -38.05 1.40 -2.85
N LEU A 72 -36.79 1.77 -3.19
CA LEU A 72 -36.39 3.17 -3.24
C LEU A 72 -36.35 3.68 -4.68
N ASP A 73 -37.10 4.75 -4.95
CA ASP A 73 -36.92 5.52 -6.19
C ASP A 73 -35.56 6.19 -6.22
N ILE A 74 -34.85 6.07 -7.34
CA ILE A 74 -33.57 6.74 -7.54
C ILE A 74 -33.82 8.24 -7.77
N ASN A 75 -33.36 9.05 -6.84
CA ASN A 75 -33.41 10.52 -6.91
C ASN A 75 -32.32 11.16 -6.06
N SER A 76 -32.20 12.47 -6.10
CA SER A 76 -31.18 13.20 -5.32
C SER A 76 -31.32 13.02 -3.79
N GLY A 77 -32.47 12.65 -3.28
CA GLY A 77 -32.67 12.38 -1.84
C GLY A 77 -32.25 10.97 -1.42
N THR A 78 -32.16 10.03 -2.35
CA THR A 78 -31.75 8.63 -2.11
C THR A 78 -30.35 8.32 -2.63
N LEU A 79 -29.70 9.25 -3.31
CA LEU A 79 -28.35 9.07 -3.90
C LEU A 79 -27.34 8.52 -2.90
N ASP A 80 -27.21 9.13 -1.72
CA ASP A 80 -26.24 8.72 -0.69
C ASP A 80 -26.48 7.26 -0.24
N THR A 81 -27.74 6.84 -0.18
CA THR A 81 -28.12 5.47 0.16
C THR A 81 -27.65 4.48 -0.90
N TYR A 82 -27.87 4.77 -2.18
CA TYR A 82 -27.41 3.93 -3.29
C TYR A 82 -25.86 3.92 -3.40
N MET A 83 -25.20 5.06 -3.16
CA MET A 83 -23.75 5.15 -3.12
C MET A 83 -23.15 4.27 -2.01
N ALA A 84 -23.76 4.29 -0.82
CA ALA A 84 -23.37 3.43 0.29
C ALA A 84 -23.64 1.95 -0.02
N LEU A 85 -24.78 1.63 -0.62
CA LEU A 85 -25.18 0.29 -1.03
C LEU A 85 -24.20 -0.30 -2.06
N GLY A 86 -23.89 0.42 -3.13
CA GLY A 86 -22.93 -0.02 -4.13
C GLY A 86 -21.54 -0.27 -3.52
N THR A 87 -21.10 0.61 -2.59
CA THR A 87 -19.85 0.41 -1.87
C THR A 87 -19.87 -0.83 -0.97
N LEU A 88 -20.98 -1.09 -0.28
CA LEU A 88 -21.15 -2.28 0.57
C LEU A 88 -21.11 -3.57 -0.27
N LEU A 89 -21.84 -3.60 -1.39
CA LEU A 89 -21.84 -4.72 -2.34
C LEU A 89 -20.43 -5.04 -2.83
N ARG A 90 -19.66 -4.01 -3.23
CA ARG A 90 -18.26 -4.16 -3.66
C ARG A 90 -17.39 -4.74 -2.55
N ARG A 91 -17.49 -4.22 -1.31
CA ARG A 91 -16.71 -4.73 -0.15
C ARG A 91 -17.05 -6.18 0.20
N ARG A 92 -18.25 -6.65 -0.06
CA ARG A 92 -18.70 -8.03 0.14
C ARG A 92 -18.36 -8.97 -1.03
N GLY A 93 -17.69 -8.46 -2.07
CA GLY A 93 -17.35 -9.24 -3.25
C GLY A 93 -18.49 -9.42 -4.26
N LYS A 94 -19.69 -8.82 -4.02
CA LYS A 94 -20.82 -8.82 -4.97
C LYS A 94 -20.62 -7.72 -6.02
N VAL A 95 -19.52 -7.82 -6.77
CA VAL A 95 -19.03 -6.73 -7.61
C VAL A 95 -19.96 -6.45 -8.77
N ASP A 96 -20.54 -7.49 -9.38
CA ASP A 96 -21.48 -7.34 -10.50
C ASP A 96 -22.72 -6.53 -10.10
N ARG A 97 -23.29 -6.81 -8.93
CA ARG A 97 -24.42 -6.04 -8.38
C ARG A 97 -24.03 -4.59 -8.07
N SER A 98 -22.81 -4.36 -7.56
CA SER A 98 -22.27 -3.01 -7.34
C SER A 98 -22.19 -2.23 -8.66
N ILE A 99 -21.74 -2.87 -9.73
CA ILE A 99 -21.67 -2.28 -11.08
C ILE A 99 -23.06 -1.90 -11.55
N THR A 100 -24.05 -2.80 -11.46
CA THR A 100 -25.44 -2.53 -11.85
C THR A 100 -25.99 -1.31 -11.13
N VAL A 101 -25.86 -1.25 -9.79
CA VAL A 101 -26.33 -0.10 -8.98
C VAL A 101 -25.75 1.22 -9.48
N TYR A 102 -24.45 1.29 -9.76
CA TYR A 102 -23.84 2.54 -10.24
C TYR A 102 -24.20 2.85 -11.71
N GLN A 103 -24.44 1.85 -12.55
CA GLN A 103 -24.92 2.04 -13.92
C GLN A 103 -26.36 2.56 -13.94
N ASP A 104 -27.24 2.05 -13.08
CA ASP A 104 -28.62 2.52 -12.94
C ASP A 104 -28.64 3.99 -12.47
N LEU A 105 -27.78 4.34 -11.48
CA LEU A 105 -27.61 5.73 -11.07
C LEU A 105 -27.16 6.65 -12.21
N LEU A 106 -26.27 6.18 -13.08
CA LEU A 106 -25.83 6.97 -14.24
C LEU A 106 -26.89 7.10 -15.33
N GLY A 107 -27.86 6.17 -15.38
CA GLY A 107 -29.00 6.22 -16.30
C GLY A 107 -30.06 7.24 -15.91
N GLU A 108 -30.11 7.63 -14.63
CA GLU A 108 -31.11 8.57 -14.11
C GLU A 108 -30.71 10.04 -14.38
N SER A 109 -31.75 10.87 -14.56
CA SER A 109 -31.58 12.31 -14.75
C SER A 109 -31.85 13.09 -13.45
N GLY A 110 -31.16 14.22 -13.28
CA GLY A 110 -31.42 15.13 -12.16
C GLY A 110 -30.32 15.26 -11.13
N PHE A 111 -29.19 14.57 -11.33
CA PHE A 111 -27.99 14.74 -10.54
C PHE A 111 -27.16 15.94 -11.04
N THR A 112 -26.41 16.53 -10.14
CA THR A 112 -25.43 17.58 -10.47
C THR A 112 -24.20 16.96 -11.15
N LYS A 113 -23.43 17.77 -11.86
CA LYS A 113 -22.18 17.31 -12.48
C LYS A 113 -21.22 16.67 -11.47
N VAL A 114 -21.16 17.21 -10.25
CA VAL A 114 -20.30 16.66 -9.18
C VAL A 114 -20.78 15.27 -8.74
N GLU A 115 -22.10 15.11 -8.56
CA GLU A 115 -22.69 13.82 -8.21
C GLU A 115 -22.44 12.77 -9.30
N TYR A 116 -22.61 13.11 -10.58
CA TYR A 116 -22.25 12.21 -11.68
C TYR A 116 -20.77 11.78 -11.65
N SER A 117 -19.87 12.71 -11.36
CA SER A 117 -18.44 12.38 -11.26
C SER A 117 -18.14 11.46 -10.08
N GLU A 118 -18.82 11.64 -8.94
CA GLU A 118 -18.68 10.74 -7.78
C GLU A 118 -19.25 9.34 -8.06
N ILE A 119 -20.40 9.24 -8.75
CA ILE A 119 -20.97 7.95 -9.19
C ILE A 119 -19.96 7.24 -10.12
N LYS A 120 -19.41 7.95 -11.13
CA LYS A 120 -18.41 7.39 -12.05
C LYS A 120 -17.16 6.91 -11.31
N LEU A 121 -16.65 7.65 -10.32
CA LEU A 121 -15.50 7.23 -9.52
C LEU A 121 -15.76 5.93 -8.76
N ASN A 122 -16.97 5.75 -8.21
CA ASN A 122 -17.33 4.52 -7.52
C ASN A 122 -17.56 3.35 -8.49
N LEU A 123 -18.11 3.61 -9.68
CA LEU A 123 -18.21 2.61 -10.75
C LEU A 123 -16.82 2.15 -11.22
N VAL A 124 -15.87 3.07 -11.38
CA VAL A 124 -14.47 2.74 -11.67
C VAL A 124 -13.90 1.82 -10.62
N GLN A 125 -14.09 2.11 -9.32
CA GLN A 125 -13.62 1.22 -8.26
C GLN A 125 -14.26 -0.17 -8.32
N SER A 126 -15.53 -0.26 -8.76
CA SER A 126 -16.21 -1.54 -8.95
C SER A 126 -15.67 -2.28 -10.17
N TYR A 127 -15.37 -1.59 -11.27
CA TYR A 127 -14.69 -2.20 -12.42
C TYR A 127 -13.29 -2.71 -12.06
N ILE A 128 -12.50 -1.95 -11.29
CA ILE A 128 -11.18 -2.40 -10.80
C ILE A 128 -11.32 -3.65 -9.92
N ALA A 129 -12.33 -3.70 -9.06
CA ALA A 129 -12.60 -4.86 -8.20
C ALA A 129 -13.05 -6.10 -9.02
N ALA A 130 -13.78 -5.89 -10.12
CA ALA A 130 -14.18 -6.93 -11.07
C ALA A 130 -13.04 -7.37 -12.02
N GLY A 131 -11.91 -6.66 -12.06
CA GLY A 131 -10.85 -6.90 -13.04
C GLY A 131 -11.16 -6.36 -14.44
N LEU A 132 -12.21 -5.54 -14.60
CA LEU A 132 -12.61 -4.92 -15.87
C LEU A 132 -11.80 -3.64 -16.10
N LEU A 133 -10.48 -3.78 -16.27
CA LEU A 133 -9.53 -2.66 -16.28
C LEU A 133 -9.76 -1.72 -17.46
N ASP A 134 -10.01 -2.24 -18.67
CA ASP A 134 -10.31 -1.43 -19.86
C ASP A 134 -11.51 -0.49 -19.65
N ARG A 135 -12.57 -0.98 -18.96
CA ARG A 135 -13.74 -0.15 -18.66
C ARG A 135 -13.44 0.91 -17.60
N ALA A 136 -12.60 0.57 -16.63
CA ALA A 136 -12.15 1.52 -15.63
C ALA A 136 -11.31 2.63 -16.28
N GLU A 137 -10.36 2.29 -17.15
CA GLU A 137 -9.51 3.24 -17.85
C GLU A 137 -10.32 4.20 -18.73
N TYR A 138 -11.30 3.69 -19.48
CA TYR A 138 -12.19 4.51 -20.29
C TYR A 138 -12.86 5.64 -19.49
N LEU A 139 -13.46 5.31 -18.34
CA LEU A 139 -14.07 6.32 -17.46
C LEU A 139 -13.05 7.25 -16.82
N LEU A 140 -11.88 6.73 -16.46
CA LEU A 140 -10.81 7.53 -15.87
C LEU A 140 -10.26 8.58 -16.82
N THR A 141 -10.19 8.28 -18.11
CA THR A 141 -9.78 9.23 -19.14
C THR A 141 -10.66 10.49 -19.14
N GLU A 142 -11.99 10.32 -18.98
CA GLU A 142 -12.93 11.43 -18.84
C GLU A 142 -12.75 12.16 -17.50
N LEU A 143 -12.67 11.42 -16.39
CA LEU A 143 -12.60 11.98 -15.04
C LEU A 143 -11.30 12.75 -14.77
N ARG A 144 -10.20 12.41 -15.41
CA ARG A 144 -8.92 13.15 -15.35
C ARG A 144 -9.02 14.57 -15.93
N LEU A 145 -10.00 14.84 -16.78
CA LEU A 145 -10.26 16.19 -17.32
C LEU A 145 -11.01 17.10 -16.35
N GLU A 146 -11.61 16.53 -15.29
CA GLU A 146 -12.28 17.28 -14.25
C GLU A 146 -11.29 18.06 -13.36
N LYS A 147 -11.81 18.84 -12.40
CA LYS A 147 -11.00 19.65 -11.48
C LYS A 147 -11.16 19.22 -10.03
N GLY A 148 -10.24 19.66 -9.19
CA GLY A 148 -10.32 19.47 -7.73
C GLY A 148 -10.14 18.01 -7.30
N SER A 149 -10.91 17.58 -6.30
CA SER A 149 -10.82 16.24 -5.68
C SER A 149 -11.10 15.10 -6.66
N VAL A 150 -12.00 15.30 -7.60
CA VAL A 150 -12.35 14.30 -8.63
C VAL A 150 -11.12 13.96 -9.47
N LYS A 151 -10.37 14.97 -9.95
CA LYS A 151 -9.15 14.74 -10.72
C LYS A 151 -8.10 13.99 -9.92
N ILE A 152 -7.88 14.37 -8.67
CA ILE A 152 -6.90 13.71 -7.79
C ILE A 152 -7.25 12.24 -7.65
N ARG A 153 -8.50 11.92 -7.27
CA ARG A 153 -8.97 10.54 -7.13
C ARG A 153 -8.92 9.75 -8.45
N ALA A 154 -9.23 10.40 -9.57
CA ALA A 154 -9.12 9.76 -10.89
C ALA A 154 -7.67 9.39 -11.22
N LEU A 155 -6.70 10.26 -10.94
CA LEU A 155 -5.27 9.99 -11.14
C LEU A 155 -4.75 8.89 -10.22
N GLU A 156 -5.19 8.83 -8.95
CA GLU A 156 -4.89 7.73 -8.03
C GLU A 156 -5.39 6.39 -8.54
N LEU A 157 -6.65 6.35 -9.00
CA LEU A 157 -7.24 5.15 -9.57
C LEU A 157 -6.58 4.75 -10.89
N SER A 158 -6.18 5.72 -11.73
CA SER A 158 -5.41 5.45 -12.96
C SER A 158 -4.08 4.77 -12.63
N ALA A 159 -3.33 5.29 -11.66
CA ALA A 159 -2.08 4.65 -11.23
C ALA A 159 -2.31 3.20 -10.72
N ASN A 160 -3.43 2.93 -10.06
CA ASN A 160 -3.80 1.58 -9.62
C ASN A 160 -4.14 0.66 -10.81
N VAL A 161 -4.86 1.16 -11.82
CA VAL A 161 -5.18 0.42 -13.05
C VAL A 161 -3.89 0.08 -13.79
N TYR A 162 -3.06 1.05 -14.11
CA TYR A 162 -1.79 0.84 -14.82
C TYR A 162 -0.81 -0.06 -14.08
N GLN A 163 -0.80 -0.02 -12.72
CA GLN A 163 -0.04 -0.98 -11.92
C GLN A 163 -0.51 -2.43 -12.15
N ARG A 164 -1.82 -2.66 -12.27
CA ARG A 164 -2.38 -4.00 -12.50
C ARG A 164 -2.15 -4.49 -13.93
N GLU A 165 -2.18 -3.60 -14.90
CA GLU A 165 -1.88 -3.85 -16.30
C GLU A 165 -0.39 -3.95 -16.58
N LYS A 166 0.45 -3.53 -15.61
CA LYS A 166 1.90 -3.37 -15.74
C LYS A 166 2.28 -2.34 -16.82
N ASP A 167 1.39 -1.39 -17.10
CA ASP A 167 1.73 -0.24 -17.92
C ASP A 167 2.43 0.83 -17.08
N TRP A 168 3.73 0.63 -16.87
CA TRP A 168 4.51 1.47 -15.98
C TRP A 168 4.69 2.88 -16.52
N LEU A 169 4.69 3.04 -17.84
CA LEU A 169 4.88 4.36 -18.49
C LEU A 169 3.68 5.27 -18.22
N GLU A 170 2.46 4.77 -18.50
CA GLU A 170 1.24 5.51 -18.21
C GLU A 170 1.04 5.66 -16.68
N GLY A 171 1.43 4.68 -15.91
CA GLY A 171 1.44 4.75 -14.44
C GLY A 171 2.31 5.88 -13.91
N VAL A 172 3.53 6.04 -14.41
CA VAL A 172 4.42 7.15 -14.06
C VAL A 172 3.84 8.49 -14.51
N SER A 173 3.25 8.55 -15.71
CA SER A 173 2.59 9.75 -16.24
C SER A 173 1.47 10.22 -15.32
N ALA A 174 0.59 9.30 -14.91
CA ALA A 174 -0.51 9.58 -13.99
C ALA A 174 -0.01 10.07 -12.61
N LEU A 175 1.02 9.40 -12.05
CA LEU A 175 1.61 9.79 -10.76
C LEU A 175 2.32 11.15 -10.83
N THR A 176 3.02 11.43 -11.93
CA THR A 176 3.69 12.72 -12.13
C THR A 176 2.69 13.86 -12.25
N GLU A 177 1.55 13.62 -12.89
CA GLU A 177 0.45 14.58 -12.94
C GLU A 177 -0.18 14.74 -11.55
N LEU A 178 -0.45 13.66 -10.83
CA LEU A 178 -0.99 13.66 -9.48
C LEU A 178 -0.13 14.48 -8.51
N LEU A 179 1.18 14.35 -8.57
CA LEU A 179 2.12 15.07 -7.71
C LEU A 179 2.08 16.59 -7.89
N LYS A 180 1.50 17.13 -8.98
CA LYS A 180 1.30 18.58 -9.15
C LYS A 180 0.17 19.12 -8.27
N PHE A 181 -0.80 18.27 -7.91
CA PHE A 181 -2.02 18.65 -7.19
C PHE A 181 -2.11 18.05 -5.77
N CYS A 182 -1.27 17.06 -5.48
CA CYS A 182 -1.33 16.31 -4.23
C CYS A 182 -0.90 17.18 -3.03
N PRO A 183 -1.64 17.13 -1.89
CA PRO A 183 -1.25 17.77 -0.64
C PRO A 183 0.06 17.23 -0.09
N SER A 184 0.79 18.06 0.66
CA SER A 184 2.12 17.74 1.18
C SER A 184 2.22 16.42 1.99
N PRO A 185 1.25 16.04 2.84
CA PRO A 185 1.36 14.81 3.65
C PRO A 185 1.37 13.53 2.83
N GLU A 186 0.64 13.47 1.72
CA GLU A 186 0.46 12.27 0.89
C GLU A 186 1.52 12.13 -0.20
N ARG A 187 2.20 13.24 -0.50
CA ARG A 187 3.17 13.35 -1.59
C ARG A 187 4.28 12.30 -1.55
N GLY A 188 4.81 12.03 -0.34
CA GLY A 188 5.88 11.05 -0.15
C GLY A 188 5.49 9.63 -0.57
N GLY A 189 4.25 9.22 -0.32
CA GLY A 189 3.73 7.92 -0.73
C GLY A 189 3.67 7.78 -2.26
N TYR A 190 3.19 8.80 -2.96
CA TYR A 190 3.13 8.79 -4.43
C TYR A 190 4.51 8.91 -5.07
N GLN A 191 5.45 9.65 -4.46
CA GLN A 191 6.84 9.70 -4.91
C GLN A 191 7.53 8.33 -4.79
N ASN A 192 7.33 7.63 -3.67
CA ASN A 192 7.83 6.28 -3.48
C ASN A 192 7.24 5.31 -4.51
N LEU A 193 5.91 5.37 -4.76
CA LEU A 193 5.24 4.55 -5.76
C LEU A 193 5.79 4.83 -7.17
N ALA A 194 5.93 6.10 -7.55
CA ALA A 194 6.51 6.48 -8.84
C ALA A 194 7.97 5.99 -8.99
N SER A 195 8.75 6.04 -7.89
CA SER A 195 10.11 5.49 -7.86
C SER A 195 10.13 3.99 -8.17
N HIS A 196 9.18 3.21 -7.62
CA HIS A 196 9.05 1.79 -7.94
C HIS A 196 8.62 1.53 -9.40
N PHE A 197 7.71 2.33 -9.96
CA PHE A 197 7.32 2.19 -11.36
C PHE A 197 8.49 2.48 -12.31
N TYR A 198 9.29 3.50 -12.02
CA TYR A 198 10.53 3.75 -12.76
C TYR A 198 11.54 2.60 -12.61
N CYS A 199 11.56 1.88 -11.49
CA CYS A 199 12.37 0.67 -11.34
C CYS A 199 11.89 -0.45 -12.25
N GLU A 200 10.57 -0.66 -12.39
CA GLU A 200 10.01 -1.64 -13.32
C GLU A 200 10.40 -1.31 -14.77
N LEU A 201 10.21 -0.04 -15.19
CA LEU A 201 10.66 0.42 -16.51
C LEU A 201 12.17 0.17 -16.74
N ALA A 202 12.97 0.41 -15.71
CA ALA A 202 14.41 0.17 -15.81
C ALA A 202 14.73 -1.33 -15.97
N GLU A 203 14.04 -2.21 -15.27
CA GLU A 203 14.21 -3.66 -15.40
C GLU A 203 13.78 -4.15 -16.79
N GLU A 204 12.67 -3.63 -17.35
CA GLU A 204 12.26 -3.90 -18.72
C GLU A 204 13.32 -3.45 -19.74
N GLU A 205 13.86 -2.25 -19.58
CA GLU A 205 14.92 -1.72 -20.48
C GLU A 205 16.23 -2.50 -20.33
N ILE A 206 16.55 -3.04 -19.15
CA ILE A 206 17.72 -3.94 -18.93
C ILE A 206 17.50 -5.26 -19.68
N VAL A 207 16.31 -5.85 -19.60
CA VAL A 207 15.97 -7.10 -20.31
C VAL A 207 16.06 -6.90 -21.82
N ASN A 208 15.68 -5.71 -22.33
CA ASN A 208 15.77 -5.33 -23.73
C ASN A 208 17.17 -4.85 -24.15
N GLU A 209 18.17 -4.92 -23.27
CA GLU A 209 19.55 -4.50 -23.49
C GLU A 209 19.72 -2.98 -23.77
N HIS A 210 18.72 -2.19 -23.46
CA HIS A 210 18.75 -0.72 -23.63
C HIS A 210 19.34 -0.04 -22.37
N LEU A 211 20.61 -0.33 -22.04
CA LEU A 211 21.24 0.06 -20.78
C LEU A 211 21.23 1.58 -20.52
N SER A 212 21.35 2.40 -21.57
CA SER A 212 21.29 3.88 -21.42
C SER A 212 19.90 4.38 -21.01
N ARG A 213 18.82 3.76 -21.52
CA ARG A 213 17.46 4.08 -21.11
C ARG A 213 17.17 3.60 -19.70
N ALA A 214 17.62 2.40 -19.36
CA ALA A 214 17.54 1.87 -18.00
C ALA A 214 18.20 2.83 -16.99
N GLN A 215 19.41 3.36 -17.34
CA GLN A 215 20.09 4.33 -16.48
C GLN A 215 19.28 5.62 -16.31
N GLU A 216 18.62 6.11 -17.36
CA GLU A 216 17.76 7.29 -17.24
C GLU A 216 16.53 7.01 -16.37
N CYS A 217 15.86 5.88 -16.55
CA CYS A 217 14.74 5.47 -15.68
C CYS A 217 15.16 5.42 -14.20
N LEU A 218 16.33 4.86 -13.89
CA LEU A 218 16.85 4.82 -12.52
C LEU A 218 17.20 6.21 -11.96
N ARG A 219 17.67 7.14 -12.81
CA ARG A 219 17.86 8.55 -12.38
C ARG A 219 16.55 9.20 -11.99
N GLN A 220 15.49 8.99 -12.78
CA GLN A 220 14.16 9.47 -12.49
C GLN A 220 13.62 8.82 -11.20
N ALA A 221 13.80 7.50 -11.04
CA ALA A 221 13.43 6.80 -9.81
C ALA A 221 14.09 7.43 -8.57
N LEU A 222 15.40 7.72 -8.65
CA LEU A 222 16.16 8.34 -7.56
C LEU A 222 15.73 9.79 -7.30
N ALA A 223 15.32 10.53 -8.32
CA ALA A 223 14.79 11.87 -8.18
C ALA A 223 13.43 11.87 -7.46
N MET A 224 12.62 10.84 -7.68
CA MET A 224 11.35 10.66 -6.97
C MET A 224 11.56 10.29 -5.50
N ASP A 225 12.38 9.27 -5.21
CA ASP A 225 12.67 8.86 -3.84
C ASP A 225 14.15 8.48 -3.66
N LYS A 226 14.88 9.34 -2.95
CA LYS A 226 16.31 9.14 -2.61
C LYS A 226 16.55 8.01 -1.60
N HIS A 227 15.52 7.59 -0.88
CA HIS A 227 15.61 6.56 0.16
C HIS A 227 15.19 5.17 -0.34
N ASN A 228 14.76 5.04 -1.58
CA ASN A 228 14.38 3.76 -2.15
C ASN A 228 15.65 2.91 -2.42
N SER A 229 15.85 1.88 -1.58
CA SER A 229 16.99 0.94 -1.66
C SER A 229 16.99 0.12 -2.96
N ARG A 230 15.81 -0.22 -3.53
CA ARG A 230 15.70 -0.90 -4.81
C ARG A 230 16.40 -0.15 -5.93
N VAL A 231 16.23 1.18 -5.98
CA VAL A 231 16.89 2.02 -6.99
C VAL A 231 18.41 1.87 -6.90
N SER A 232 18.97 1.92 -5.69
CA SER A 232 20.43 1.77 -5.50
C SER A 232 20.93 0.37 -5.82
N MET A 233 20.13 -0.68 -5.55
CA MET A 233 20.45 -2.05 -5.96
C MET A 233 20.47 -2.19 -7.47
N LEU A 234 19.44 -1.70 -8.17
CA LEU A 234 19.35 -1.76 -9.63
C LEU A 234 20.44 -0.94 -10.31
N PHE A 235 20.78 0.25 -9.78
CA PHE A 235 21.93 1.00 -10.25
C PHE A 235 23.23 0.21 -10.09
N GLY A 236 23.44 -0.41 -8.94
CA GLY A 236 24.61 -1.25 -8.70
C GLY A 236 24.69 -2.39 -9.73
N ASN A 237 23.59 -3.09 -9.96
CA ASN A 237 23.52 -4.17 -10.93
C ASN A 237 23.77 -3.68 -12.37
N LEU A 238 23.17 -2.56 -12.77
CA LEU A 238 23.34 -1.96 -14.09
C LEU A 238 24.79 -1.53 -14.32
N GLU A 239 25.41 -0.83 -13.36
CA GLU A 239 26.81 -0.40 -13.45
C GLU A 239 27.78 -1.59 -13.49
N MET A 240 27.44 -2.68 -12.79
CA MET A 240 28.20 -3.93 -12.84
C MET A 240 28.10 -4.59 -14.23
N LEU A 241 26.91 -4.63 -14.84
CA LEU A 241 26.72 -5.10 -16.23
C LEU A 241 27.50 -4.27 -17.24
N MET A 242 27.59 -2.97 -17.01
CA MET A 242 28.38 -2.04 -17.85
C MET A 242 29.89 -2.10 -17.57
N GLY A 243 30.36 -2.88 -16.60
CA GLY A 243 31.75 -2.96 -16.19
C GLY A 243 32.23 -1.79 -15.32
N ASN A 244 31.35 -0.91 -14.90
CA ASN A 244 31.64 0.27 -14.09
C ASN A 244 31.70 -0.06 -12.60
N TYR A 245 32.54 -1.03 -12.20
CA TYR A 245 32.58 -1.58 -10.84
C TYR A 245 32.76 -0.54 -9.73
N LYS A 246 33.45 0.58 -9.99
CA LYS A 246 33.61 1.66 -8.98
C LYS A 246 32.30 2.36 -8.66
N GLU A 247 31.46 2.60 -9.66
CA GLU A 247 30.13 3.20 -9.47
C GLU A 247 29.16 2.18 -8.86
N ALA A 248 29.26 0.90 -9.27
CA ALA A 248 28.51 -0.18 -8.65
C ALA A 248 28.74 -0.26 -7.14
N ILE A 249 30.00 -0.21 -6.68
CA ILE A 249 30.37 -0.18 -5.25
C ILE A 249 29.66 0.97 -4.52
N LYS A 250 29.67 2.19 -5.08
CA LYS A 250 29.03 3.36 -4.45
C LYS A 250 27.52 3.14 -4.27
N ASN A 251 26.88 2.56 -5.27
CA ASN A 251 25.43 2.31 -5.25
C ASN A 251 25.10 1.19 -4.24
N TYR A 252 25.83 0.09 -4.21
CA TYR A 252 25.61 -0.97 -3.23
C TYR A 252 25.87 -0.51 -1.77
N LEU A 253 26.90 0.30 -1.54
CA LEU A 253 27.13 0.90 -0.21
C LEU A 253 26.03 1.87 0.21
N ARG A 254 25.30 2.48 -0.75
CA ARG A 254 24.14 3.31 -0.45
C ARG A 254 22.99 2.47 0.10
N VAL A 255 22.81 1.23 -0.39
CA VAL A 255 21.79 0.30 0.11
C VAL A 255 21.96 0.09 1.63
N LYS A 256 23.18 -0.17 2.12
CA LYS A 256 23.44 -0.33 3.58
C LYS A 256 22.95 0.87 4.41
N LYS A 257 23.00 2.09 3.83
CA LYS A 257 22.56 3.33 4.51
C LYS A 257 21.07 3.60 4.39
N GLN A 258 20.47 3.21 3.28
CA GLN A 258 19.03 3.43 3.00
C GLN A 258 18.17 2.40 3.74
N ASP A 259 18.55 1.14 3.64
CA ASP A 259 17.84 0.02 4.23
C ASP A 259 18.80 -1.17 4.45
N PRO A 260 19.32 -1.34 5.67
CA PRO A 260 20.25 -2.43 6.00
C PRO A 260 19.68 -3.83 5.75
N ASP A 261 18.36 -4.00 5.76
CA ASP A 261 17.69 -5.29 5.54
C ASP A 261 18.01 -5.92 4.18
N PHE A 262 18.41 -5.11 3.20
CA PHE A 262 18.80 -5.58 1.87
C PHE A 262 20.34 -5.73 1.69
N LEU A 263 21.11 -5.62 2.77
CA LEU A 263 22.56 -5.78 2.69
C LEU A 263 22.94 -7.20 2.22
N ALA A 264 22.21 -8.22 2.64
CA ALA A 264 22.45 -9.61 2.23
C ALA A 264 22.32 -9.78 0.71
N ASP A 265 21.33 -9.11 0.09
CA ASP A 265 21.05 -9.22 -1.34
C ASP A 265 22.14 -8.59 -2.20
N VAL A 266 22.81 -7.55 -1.70
CA VAL A 266 23.89 -6.85 -2.41
C VAL A 266 25.29 -7.27 -1.98
N PHE A 267 25.44 -8.10 -0.95
CA PHE A 267 26.74 -8.46 -0.38
C PHE A 267 27.67 -9.12 -1.39
N ASN A 268 27.22 -10.17 -2.06
CA ASN A 268 28.04 -10.90 -3.02
C ASN A 268 28.43 -10.05 -4.25
N PRO A 269 27.49 -9.34 -4.92
CA PRO A 269 27.83 -8.42 -6.00
C PRO A 269 28.81 -7.32 -5.57
N LEU A 270 28.68 -6.78 -4.35
CA LEU A 270 29.58 -5.78 -3.82
C LEU A 270 31.00 -6.33 -3.62
N VAL A 271 31.15 -7.54 -3.07
CA VAL A 271 32.44 -8.24 -2.93
C VAL A 271 33.08 -8.44 -4.31
N GLU A 272 32.32 -8.93 -5.28
CA GLU A 272 32.82 -9.12 -6.66
C GLU A 272 33.32 -7.81 -7.27
N CYS A 273 32.59 -6.71 -7.11
CA CYS A 273 33.03 -5.39 -7.59
C CYS A 273 34.34 -4.93 -6.94
N TYR A 274 34.53 -5.18 -5.64
CA TYR A 274 35.81 -4.88 -4.96
C TYR A 274 36.96 -5.74 -5.50
N GLU A 275 36.70 -7.03 -5.76
CA GLU A 275 37.71 -7.93 -6.33
C GLU A 275 38.10 -7.50 -7.75
N LYS A 276 37.13 -7.18 -8.61
CA LYS A 276 37.38 -6.68 -9.98
C LYS A 276 38.15 -5.35 -10.00
N THR A 277 37.97 -4.49 -9.00
CA THR A 277 38.65 -3.20 -8.91
C THR A 277 40.03 -3.30 -8.21
N GLY A 278 40.37 -4.46 -7.66
CA GLY A 278 41.62 -4.67 -6.91
C GLY A 278 41.69 -3.93 -5.56
N LYS A 279 40.58 -3.40 -5.05
CA LYS A 279 40.51 -2.60 -3.82
C LYS A 279 40.44 -3.45 -2.56
N LYS A 280 41.39 -4.38 -2.40
CA LYS A 280 41.40 -5.35 -1.28
C LYS A 280 41.39 -4.68 0.11
N GLY A 281 42.08 -3.54 0.29
CA GLY A 281 42.07 -2.84 1.57
C GLY A 281 40.72 -2.21 1.94
N GLU A 282 39.95 -1.68 0.95
CA GLU A 282 38.62 -1.17 1.18
C GLU A 282 37.62 -2.31 1.47
N LEU A 283 37.72 -3.43 0.72
CA LEU A 283 36.97 -4.64 0.97
C LEU A 283 37.17 -5.16 2.38
N GLN A 284 38.45 -5.27 2.82
CA GLN A 284 38.75 -5.77 4.17
C GLN A 284 38.12 -4.88 5.25
N LYS A 285 38.20 -3.55 5.11
CA LYS A 285 37.54 -2.61 6.04
C LYS A 285 36.03 -2.78 6.06
N PHE A 286 35.40 -2.97 4.89
CA PHE A 286 33.97 -3.22 4.79
C PHE A 286 33.58 -4.53 5.50
N ILE A 287 34.33 -5.61 5.26
CA ILE A 287 34.09 -6.92 5.89
C ILE A 287 34.26 -6.81 7.41
N ASP A 288 35.35 -6.21 7.90
CA ASP A 288 35.64 -6.11 9.34
C ASP A 288 34.55 -5.27 10.05
N SER A 289 34.12 -4.15 9.47
CA SER A 289 33.02 -3.35 10.03
C SER A 289 31.70 -4.12 10.04
N THR A 290 31.40 -4.84 8.97
CA THR A 290 30.16 -5.63 8.87
C THR A 290 30.17 -6.81 9.84
N MET A 291 31.31 -7.49 10.02
CA MET A 291 31.47 -8.57 11.03
C MET A 291 31.26 -8.07 12.46
N ALA A 292 31.67 -6.85 12.77
CA ALA A 292 31.54 -6.27 14.11
C ALA A 292 30.11 -5.82 14.44
N GLU A 293 29.43 -5.18 13.48
CA GLU A 293 28.15 -4.49 13.69
C GLU A 293 26.92 -5.36 13.38
N GLU A 294 27.08 -6.36 12.51
CA GLU A 294 25.94 -7.04 11.90
C GLU A 294 25.39 -8.18 12.78
N THR A 295 24.07 -8.24 12.82
CA THR A 295 23.30 -9.28 13.52
C THR A 295 22.27 -9.98 12.64
N ASP A 296 22.02 -9.48 11.42
CA ASP A 296 21.08 -10.12 10.49
C ASP A 296 21.61 -11.46 10.00
N THR A 297 20.81 -12.50 10.15
CA THR A 297 21.18 -13.89 9.81
C THR A 297 21.61 -14.04 8.37
N SER A 298 20.93 -13.40 7.42
CA SER A 298 21.23 -13.54 5.99
C SER A 298 22.58 -12.92 5.65
N VAL A 299 22.94 -11.80 6.27
CA VAL A 299 24.25 -11.16 6.13
C VAL A 299 25.34 -11.99 6.81
N LEU A 300 25.07 -12.54 8.01
CA LEU A 300 26.02 -13.42 8.71
C LEU A 300 26.36 -14.68 7.90
N ILE A 301 25.38 -15.26 7.22
CA ILE A 301 25.56 -16.39 6.30
C ILE A 301 26.39 -15.98 5.08
N ALA A 302 26.12 -14.81 4.49
CA ALA A 302 26.91 -14.31 3.36
C ALA A 302 28.37 -14.03 3.76
N LEU A 303 28.60 -13.45 4.93
CA LEU A 303 29.94 -13.27 5.52
C LEU A 303 30.65 -14.59 5.77
N ALA A 304 29.96 -15.59 6.31
CA ALA A 304 30.53 -16.91 6.55
C ALA A 304 31.00 -17.59 5.27
N ARG A 305 30.21 -17.52 4.19
CA ARG A 305 30.58 -18.03 2.86
C ARG A 305 31.79 -17.29 2.28
N TYR A 306 31.86 -15.99 2.47
CA TYR A 306 33.03 -15.21 2.11
C TYR A 306 34.28 -15.67 2.88
N LEU A 307 34.18 -15.82 4.21
CA LEU A 307 35.27 -16.30 5.06
C LEU A 307 35.71 -17.71 4.71
N GLU A 308 34.78 -18.60 4.39
CA GLU A 308 35.05 -19.97 3.93
C GLU A 308 35.94 -19.96 2.67
N ARG A 309 35.60 -19.09 1.71
CA ARG A 309 36.35 -18.96 0.47
C ARG A 309 37.73 -18.37 0.67
N GLU A 310 37.86 -17.35 1.51
CA GLU A 310 39.13 -16.57 1.67
C GLU A 310 40.05 -17.09 2.77
N ARG A 311 39.48 -17.65 3.86
CA ARG A 311 40.23 -18.03 5.07
C ARG A 311 40.04 -19.49 5.47
N GLY A 312 39.23 -20.23 4.73
CA GLY A 312 38.94 -21.65 4.95
C GLY A 312 37.80 -21.92 5.93
N GLN A 313 37.39 -23.19 5.96
CA GLN A 313 36.21 -23.67 6.69
C GLN A 313 36.30 -23.44 8.20
N GLU A 314 37.46 -23.66 8.81
CA GLU A 314 37.63 -23.51 10.26
C GLU A 314 37.35 -22.08 10.74
N GLN A 315 37.83 -21.06 10.00
CA GLN A 315 37.59 -19.66 10.31
C GLN A 315 36.10 -19.27 10.15
N ALA A 316 35.45 -19.72 9.08
CA ALA A 316 34.05 -19.51 8.83
C ALA A 316 33.20 -20.15 9.94
N ARG A 317 33.52 -21.36 10.33
CA ARG A 317 32.85 -22.08 11.42
C ARG A 317 32.97 -21.37 12.76
N LYS A 318 34.19 -20.99 13.15
CA LYS A 318 34.45 -20.25 14.40
C LYS A 318 33.64 -18.94 14.45
N TYR A 319 33.57 -18.23 13.32
CA TYR A 319 32.75 -17.02 13.19
C TYR A 319 31.26 -17.31 13.41
N LEU A 320 30.70 -18.33 12.71
CA LEU A 320 29.28 -18.68 12.85
C LEU A 320 28.92 -19.13 14.27
N LEU A 321 29.74 -19.95 14.91
CA LEU A 321 29.50 -20.41 16.28
C LEU A 321 29.50 -19.23 17.28
N GLY A 322 30.41 -18.27 17.10
CA GLY A 322 30.42 -17.06 17.90
C GLY A 322 29.15 -16.20 17.74
N LYS A 323 28.66 -16.10 16.51
CA LYS A 323 27.41 -15.34 16.22
C LYS A 323 26.14 -16.11 16.63
N LEU A 324 26.12 -17.44 16.49
CA LEU A 324 25.02 -18.29 16.91
C LEU A 324 24.72 -18.19 18.41
N ALA A 325 25.77 -18.03 19.24
CA ALA A 325 25.63 -17.82 20.67
C ALA A 325 24.93 -16.48 21.02
N GLN A 326 25.08 -15.48 20.16
CA GLN A 326 24.46 -14.15 20.32
C GLN A 326 23.07 -14.06 19.68
N ASN A 327 22.93 -14.66 18.49
CA ASN A 327 21.72 -14.65 17.66
C ASN A 327 21.34 -16.08 17.29
N PRO A 328 20.61 -16.82 18.12
CA PRO A 328 20.22 -18.20 17.82
C PRO A 328 19.26 -18.23 16.62
N SER A 329 19.67 -18.91 15.55
CA SER A 329 18.91 -19.08 14.31
C SER A 329 19.16 -20.49 13.76
N LEU A 330 18.08 -21.15 13.30
CA LEU A 330 18.15 -22.47 12.70
C LEU A 330 18.94 -22.45 11.38
N ARG A 331 18.91 -21.35 10.63
CA ARG A 331 19.68 -21.22 9.38
C ARG A 331 21.18 -21.07 9.66
N LEU A 332 21.55 -20.28 10.69
CA LEU A 332 22.96 -20.20 11.13
C LEU A 332 23.45 -21.56 11.63
N LEU A 333 22.63 -22.26 12.41
CA LEU A 333 22.96 -23.62 12.89
C LEU A 333 23.17 -24.57 11.72
N MET A 334 22.25 -24.61 10.77
CA MET A 334 22.36 -25.43 9.56
C MET A 334 23.65 -25.13 8.78
N GLN A 335 23.98 -23.85 8.59
CA GLN A 335 25.21 -23.44 7.89
C GLN A 335 26.47 -23.86 8.68
N SER A 336 26.47 -23.76 10.02
CA SER A 336 27.60 -24.18 10.85
C SER A 336 27.85 -25.70 10.80
N ILE A 337 26.75 -26.50 10.87
CA ILE A 337 26.83 -27.97 10.75
C ILE A 337 27.25 -28.38 9.34
N SER A 338 26.84 -27.65 8.29
CA SER A 338 27.25 -27.95 6.90
C SER A 338 28.77 -27.84 6.71
N LEU A 339 29.41 -26.87 7.39
CA LEU A 339 30.88 -26.74 7.41
C LEU A 339 31.55 -27.88 8.20
N ASP A 340 30.95 -28.34 9.30
CA ASP A 340 31.45 -29.46 10.08
C ASP A 340 31.37 -30.82 9.32
N ALA A 341 30.27 -31.06 8.64
CA ALA A 341 30.04 -32.30 7.93
C ALA A 341 31.04 -32.55 6.77
N MET A 342 31.66 -31.48 6.28
CA MET A 342 32.74 -31.54 5.29
C MET A 342 34.12 -31.85 5.90
N ALA A 343 34.31 -31.61 7.21
CA ALA A 343 35.60 -31.65 7.86
C ALA A 343 35.85 -32.91 8.73
N SER A 344 34.85 -33.69 9.11
CA SER A 344 34.98 -34.75 10.10
C SER A 344 34.54 -36.15 9.63
N GLU A 345 35.19 -37.19 10.23
CA GLU A 345 34.87 -38.61 10.00
C GLU A 345 33.52 -39.08 10.58
N THR A 346 32.90 -38.29 11.48
CA THR A 346 31.56 -38.53 12.08
C THR A 346 30.42 -38.16 11.10
N GLN A 347 30.55 -38.64 9.86
CA GLN A 347 29.75 -38.13 8.73
C GLN A 347 28.26 -38.49 8.74
N ASN A 348 27.87 -39.62 9.36
CA ASN A 348 26.49 -40.12 9.19
C ASN A 348 25.47 -39.39 10.06
N GLU A 349 25.80 -39.07 11.31
CA GLU A 349 24.89 -38.36 12.23
C GLU A 349 24.71 -36.90 11.81
N HIS A 350 25.80 -36.23 11.45
CA HIS A 350 25.74 -34.83 10.95
C HIS A 350 25.00 -34.73 9.61
N LYS A 351 25.15 -35.75 8.70
CA LYS A 351 24.39 -35.80 7.45
C LYS A 351 22.89 -35.96 7.69
N LEU A 352 22.49 -36.85 8.60
CA LEU A 352 21.10 -37.02 8.96
C LEU A 352 20.50 -35.74 9.56
N PHE A 353 21.24 -35.11 10.47
CA PHE A 353 20.81 -33.86 11.08
C PHE A 353 20.66 -32.71 10.08
N LEU A 354 21.63 -32.60 9.16
CA LEU A 354 21.55 -31.65 8.04
C LEU A 354 20.37 -31.94 7.11
N GLN A 355 20.10 -33.19 6.83
CA GLN A 355 18.97 -33.60 5.99
C GLN A 355 17.65 -33.16 6.63
N VAL A 356 17.46 -33.49 7.91
CA VAL A 356 16.26 -33.06 8.66
C VAL A 356 16.11 -31.56 8.72
N LEU A 357 17.20 -30.81 8.98
CA LEU A 357 17.16 -29.34 8.98
C LEU A 357 16.85 -28.78 7.60
N LYS A 358 17.45 -29.32 6.53
CA LYS A 358 17.17 -28.90 5.15
C LYS A 358 15.71 -29.12 4.78
N GLU A 359 15.18 -30.31 5.00
CA GLU A 359 13.79 -30.65 4.68
C GLU A 359 12.80 -29.73 5.41
N ASN A 360 13.11 -29.32 6.65
CA ASN A 360 12.28 -28.42 7.43
C ASN A 360 12.45 -26.94 7.05
N LEU A 361 13.64 -26.51 6.60
CA LEU A 361 13.93 -25.12 6.27
C LEU A 361 13.74 -24.76 4.80
N GLU A 362 13.94 -25.71 3.87
CA GLU A 362 13.77 -25.49 2.42
C GLU A 362 12.32 -25.09 2.05
N ASN A 363 11.36 -25.57 2.83
CA ASN A 363 9.96 -25.21 2.66
C ASN A 363 9.54 -23.93 3.41
N LYS A 364 10.40 -23.38 4.27
CA LYS A 364 10.13 -22.14 4.99
C LYS A 364 10.46 -20.91 4.15
N ALA A 365 9.64 -19.90 4.32
CA ALA A 365 9.84 -18.63 3.67
C ALA A 365 11.20 -18.01 4.03
N GLN A 366 11.84 -17.39 3.04
CA GLN A 366 13.05 -16.58 3.25
C GLN A 366 12.72 -15.11 3.44
N TYR A 367 11.57 -14.69 2.94
CA TYR A 367 11.08 -13.32 3.00
C TYR A 367 9.66 -13.28 3.56
N GLN A 368 9.33 -12.20 4.23
CA GLN A 368 8.00 -11.95 4.77
C GLN A 368 7.62 -10.48 4.57
N CYS A 369 6.36 -10.24 4.23
CA CYS A 369 5.84 -8.89 4.13
C CYS A 369 5.65 -8.30 5.54
N SER A 370 6.33 -7.19 5.85
CA SER A 370 6.23 -6.49 7.13
C SER A 370 4.85 -5.86 7.39
N ASN A 371 4.02 -5.71 6.33
CA ASN A 371 2.69 -5.12 6.45
C ASN A 371 1.58 -6.16 6.71
N CYS A 372 1.58 -7.29 6.00
CA CYS A 372 0.48 -8.27 6.06
C CYS A 372 0.92 -9.68 6.50
N GLY A 373 2.21 -9.91 6.72
CA GLY A 373 2.74 -11.20 7.14
C GLY A 373 2.84 -12.26 6.02
N PHE A 374 2.51 -11.92 4.76
CA PHE A 374 2.58 -12.86 3.64
C PHE A 374 4.02 -13.38 3.46
N GLU A 375 4.17 -14.68 3.38
CA GLU A 375 5.46 -15.36 3.31
C GLU A 375 5.85 -15.69 1.87
N LEU A 376 7.15 -15.52 1.53
CA LEU A 376 7.71 -15.70 0.19
C LEU A 376 9.05 -16.43 0.22
N LYS A 377 9.35 -17.18 -0.85
CA LYS A 377 10.66 -17.80 -1.04
C LYS A 377 11.69 -16.86 -1.68
N ASN A 378 11.22 -15.96 -2.54
CA ASN A 378 12.06 -14.99 -3.27
C ASN A 378 11.66 -13.56 -2.92
N LEU A 379 12.60 -12.64 -3.03
CA LEU A 379 12.34 -11.22 -2.86
C LEU A 379 11.40 -10.73 -3.96
N LEU A 380 10.28 -10.14 -3.56
CA LEU A 380 9.39 -9.38 -4.42
C LEU A 380 9.28 -7.96 -3.88
N TRP A 381 9.43 -6.97 -4.73
CA TRP A 381 9.29 -5.57 -4.33
C TRP A 381 7.82 -5.17 -4.13
N HIS A 382 6.91 -5.82 -4.80
CA HIS A 382 5.46 -5.66 -4.70
C HIS A 382 4.85 -6.90 -4.02
N CYS A 383 4.27 -6.72 -2.85
CA CYS A 383 3.64 -7.82 -2.13
C CYS A 383 2.37 -8.30 -2.86
N PRO A 384 2.25 -9.59 -3.23
CA PRO A 384 1.09 -10.06 -3.99
C PRO A 384 -0.22 -10.10 -3.16
N SER A 385 -0.12 -10.10 -1.83
CA SER A 385 -1.28 -10.16 -0.94
C SER A 385 -1.84 -8.76 -0.62
N CYS A 386 -1.01 -7.85 -0.10
CA CYS A 386 -1.46 -6.52 0.31
C CYS A 386 -1.17 -5.42 -0.71
N LEU A 387 -0.55 -5.75 -1.82
CA LEU A 387 -0.23 -4.86 -2.96
C LEU A 387 0.64 -3.64 -2.56
N ARG A 388 1.38 -3.73 -1.46
CA ARG A 388 2.31 -2.67 -1.04
C ARG A 388 3.71 -2.92 -1.57
N TRP A 389 4.39 -1.83 -1.92
CA TRP A 389 5.77 -1.83 -2.39
C TRP A 389 6.77 -1.72 -1.23
N GLY A 390 7.96 -2.33 -1.40
CA GLY A 390 9.07 -2.21 -0.46
C GLY A 390 8.84 -2.81 0.94
N THR A 391 7.79 -3.61 1.11
CA THR A 391 7.40 -4.18 2.42
C THR A 391 7.88 -5.61 2.65
N VAL A 392 8.43 -6.26 1.63
CA VAL A 392 8.95 -7.63 1.73
C VAL A 392 10.41 -7.57 2.20
N LYS A 393 10.70 -8.26 3.29
CA LYS A 393 12.00 -8.26 3.98
C LYS A 393 12.43 -9.68 4.30
N HIS A 394 13.72 -9.89 4.58
CA HIS A 394 14.20 -11.16 5.12
C HIS A 394 13.46 -11.55 6.41
N VAL A 395 13.13 -12.83 6.57
CA VAL A 395 12.56 -13.37 7.81
C VAL A 395 13.61 -13.24 8.92
N ARG A 396 13.18 -12.79 10.10
CA ARG A 396 14.02 -12.61 11.28
C ARG A 396 13.64 -13.57 12.40
N GLY A 397 14.53 -13.69 13.40
CA GLY A 397 14.32 -14.51 14.59
C GLY A 397 14.80 -15.95 14.38
N MET A 398 14.15 -16.91 15.04
CA MET A 398 14.62 -18.28 15.11
C MET A 398 14.64 -19.01 13.74
N LEU A 399 13.77 -18.62 12.81
CA LEU A 399 13.69 -19.18 11.44
C LEU A 399 14.54 -18.42 10.41
N GLY A 400 14.88 -17.18 10.70
CA GLY A 400 15.62 -16.28 9.80
C GLY A 400 17.13 -16.27 10.05
#